data_9403e6fc9ed7c622644f35712ee3609e
#
_entry.id   9403e6fc9ed7c622644f35712ee3609e
#
_cell.length_a   1.000
_cell.length_b   1.000
_cell.length_c   1.000
_cell.angle_alpha   90.00
_cell.angle_beta   90.00
_cell.angle_gamma   90.00
#
_symmetry.space_group_name_H-M   'P 1'
#
loop_
_entity.id
_entity.type
_entity.pdbx_description
1 polymer ?
#
loop_
_entity_poly.entity_id
_entity_poly.type
_entity_poly.pdbx_seq_one_letter_code
_entity_poly.pdbx_strand_id
1 'polypeptide(L)'
;MAAKTVGKKPRRAYHHGDLKSALKAAALHLVKEKGPRGFSINEASRLAGVSVGAPYRHFADKEALLAEVAQDGNELLGAEVRRAVARVEDLAEKMIEAGMAYLRFAVGHADYFAVIFQAGLDKGKYPELERSAREAFATILDLSMQFEKTPKRGLERAVGAWALVHGLATLELEGGIAMAMPRKPGLEHLRPLLESFLDIRS
;
A
#
# COMPACT_ATOMS: atom_id res chain seq x y z
N MET A 1 0.03 -45.90 -43.41
CA MET A 1 -0.30 -45.41 -42.06
C MET A 1 0.78 -44.49 -41.60
N ALA A 2 0.55 -43.18 -41.61
CA ALA A 2 1.54 -42.19 -41.22
C ALA A 2 1.24 -41.69 -39.78
N ALA A 3 2.19 -41.88 -38.87
CA ALA A 3 2.08 -41.43 -37.49
C ALA A 3 2.22 -39.90 -37.43
N LYS A 4 1.20 -39.20 -36.87
CA LYS A 4 1.21 -37.77 -36.56
C LYS A 4 2.11 -37.53 -35.32
N THR A 5 3.23 -36.88 -35.54
CA THR A 5 4.09 -36.33 -34.45
C THR A 5 3.39 -35.13 -33.84
N VAL A 6 2.99 -35.24 -32.59
CA VAL A 6 2.43 -34.13 -31.77
C VAL A 6 3.59 -33.19 -31.41
N GLY A 7 3.61 -32.03 -32.03
CA GLY A 7 4.60 -30.98 -31.77
C GLY A 7 4.43 -30.41 -30.37
N LYS A 8 5.47 -30.55 -29.53
CA LYS A 8 5.57 -29.97 -28.20
C LYS A 8 5.68 -28.43 -28.36
N LYS A 9 4.66 -27.66 -27.92
CA LYS A 9 4.71 -26.21 -27.88
C LYS A 9 5.96 -25.72 -27.14
N PRO A 10 6.70 -24.72 -27.68
CA PRO A 10 7.88 -24.20 -27.00
C PRO A 10 7.48 -23.56 -25.67
N ARG A 11 8.14 -23.99 -24.59
CA ARG A 11 8.09 -23.31 -23.29
C ARG A 11 8.64 -21.89 -23.52
N ARG A 12 7.80 -20.87 -23.36
CA ARG A 12 8.25 -19.47 -23.31
C ARG A 12 9.40 -19.36 -22.33
N ALA A 13 10.52 -18.82 -22.76
CA ALA A 13 11.66 -18.52 -21.91
C ALA A 13 11.16 -17.54 -20.80
N TYR A 14 11.16 -18.01 -19.56
CA TYR A 14 10.74 -17.24 -18.40
C TYR A 14 11.88 -16.26 -18.05
N HIS A 15 11.69 -14.98 -18.32
CA HIS A 15 12.63 -13.93 -17.91
C HIS A 15 12.58 -13.79 -16.39
N HIS A 16 13.74 -13.70 -15.71
CA HIS A 16 13.84 -13.67 -14.24
C HIS A 16 13.07 -12.52 -13.58
N GLY A 17 12.85 -11.38 -14.27
CA GLY A 17 12.00 -10.28 -13.82
C GLY A 17 10.50 -10.61 -13.83
N ASP A 18 10.08 -11.54 -14.72
CA ASP A 18 8.69 -11.95 -14.87
C ASP A 18 8.22 -12.84 -13.68
N LEU A 19 9.11 -13.70 -13.16
CA LEU A 19 8.81 -14.59 -12.03
C LEU A 19 8.55 -13.81 -10.73
N LYS A 20 9.41 -12.87 -10.40
CA LYS A 20 9.31 -12.06 -9.19
C LYS A 20 8.01 -11.24 -9.20
N SER A 21 7.70 -10.58 -10.32
CA SER A 21 6.46 -9.83 -10.52
C SER A 21 5.23 -10.74 -10.48
N ALA A 22 5.28 -11.92 -11.11
CA ALA A 22 4.18 -12.87 -11.09
C ALA A 22 3.87 -13.39 -9.67
N LEU A 23 4.91 -13.63 -8.85
CA LEU A 23 4.75 -14.04 -7.45
C LEU A 23 4.17 -12.92 -6.59
N LYS A 24 4.60 -11.65 -6.77
CA LYS A 24 4.03 -10.49 -6.08
C LYS A 24 2.56 -10.29 -6.45
N ALA A 25 2.20 -10.39 -7.73
CA ALA A 25 0.82 -10.30 -8.19
C ALA A 25 -0.05 -11.44 -7.62
N ALA A 26 0.46 -12.68 -7.59
CA ALA A 26 -0.23 -13.81 -6.98
C ALA A 26 -0.42 -13.63 -5.47
N ALA A 27 0.58 -13.08 -4.77
CA ALA A 27 0.47 -12.77 -3.35
C ALA A 27 -0.62 -11.72 -3.09
N LEU A 28 -0.67 -10.62 -3.85
CA LEU A 28 -1.73 -9.59 -3.73
C LEU A 28 -3.12 -10.16 -3.96
N HIS A 29 -3.28 -11.02 -4.99
CA HIS A 29 -4.55 -11.70 -5.22
C HIS A 29 -4.99 -12.54 -4.00
N LEU A 30 -4.06 -13.32 -3.43
CA LEU A 30 -4.34 -14.13 -2.24
C LEU A 30 -4.59 -13.29 -0.98
N VAL A 31 -3.92 -12.14 -0.84
CA VAL A 31 -4.20 -11.17 0.23
C VAL A 31 -5.62 -10.65 0.14
N LYS A 32 -6.08 -10.32 -1.06
CA LYS A 32 -7.46 -9.85 -1.28
C LYS A 32 -8.51 -10.90 -0.90
N GLU A 33 -8.24 -12.18 -1.14
CA GLU A 33 -9.18 -13.27 -0.84
C GLU A 33 -9.13 -13.74 0.61
N LYS A 34 -7.94 -13.82 1.21
CA LYS A 34 -7.68 -14.54 2.47
C LYS A 34 -6.98 -13.69 3.54
N GLY A 35 -6.66 -12.44 3.21
CA GLY A 35 -5.82 -11.60 4.04
C GLY A 35 -4.34 -11.99 3.99
N PRO A 36 -3.44 -11.12 4.52
CA PRO A 36 -1.99 -11.31 4.39
C PRO A 36 -1.46 -12.51 5.17
N ARG A 37 -2.19 -13.02 6.15
CA ARG A 37 -1.82 -14.20 6.94
C ARG A 37 -2.42 -15.50 6.40
N GLY A 38 -3.47 -15.45 5.58
CA GLY A 38 -4.33 -16.56 5.20
C GLY A 38 -3.82 -17.44 4.05
N PHE A 39 -2.59 -17.27 3.54
CA PHE A 39 -2.06 -18.05 2.45
C PHE A 39 -0.61 -18.51 2.68
N SER A 40 -0.13 -19.44 1.86
CA SER A 40 1.25 -19.93 1.85
C SER A 40 1.99 -19.51 0.57
N ILE A 41 3.32 -19.47 0.62
CA ILE A 41 4.15 -19.21 -0.57
C ILE A 41 3.92 -20.26 -1.68
N ASN A 42 3.55 -21.48 -1.29
CA ASN A 42 3.22 -22.56 -2.22
C ASN A 42 1.91 -22.28 -2.99
N GLU A 43 0.92 -21.66 -2.35
CA GLU A 43 -0.31 -21.22 -3.02
C GLU A 43 0.00 -20.09 -4.00
N ALA A 44 0.82 -19.12 -3.62
CA ALA A 44 1.29 -18.07 -4.52
C ALA A 44 2.03 -18.65 -5.74
N SER A 45 2.88 -19.68 -5.54
CA SER A 45 3.56 -20.38 -6.64
C SER A 45 2.58 -21.03 -7.61
N ARG A 46 1.58 -21.76 -7.09
CA ARG A 46 0.56 -22.41 -7.93
C ARG A 46 -0.23 -21.39 -8.72
N LEU A 47 -0.63 -20.30 -8.08
CA LEU A 47 -1.38 -19.22 -8.73
C LEU A 47 -0.54 -18.52 -9.81
N ALA A 48 0.76 -18.30 -9.55
CA ALA A 48 1.70 -17.76 -10.52
C ALA A 48 2.07 -18.74 -11.65
N GLY A 49 1.61 -20.00 -11.61
CA GLY A 49 1.89 -21.01 -12.63
C GLY A 49 3.34 -21.50 -12.64
N VAL A 50 4.01 -21.45 -11.47
CA VAL A 50 5.44 -21.83 -11.33
C VAL A 50 5.61 -23.02 -10.40
N SER A 51 6.80 -23.67 -10.44
CA SER A 51 7.08 -24.79 -9.54
C SER A 51 7.20 -24.30 -8.09
N VAL A 52 6.87 -25.17 -7.13
CA VAL A 52 6.90 -24.88 -5.67
C VAL A 52 8.30 -24.42 -5.20
N GLY A 53 9.36 -24.87 -5.84
CA GLY A 53 10.74 -24.46 -5.53
C GLY A 53 11.18 -23.14 -6.18
N ALA A 54 10.42 -22.61 -7.14
CA ALA A 54 10.80 -21.41 -7.88
C ALA A 54 10.88 -20.14 -7.02
N PRO A 55 9.94 -19.87 -6.07
CA PRO A 55 9.97 -18.68 -5.21
C PRO A 55 11.25 -18.57 -4.39
N TYR A 56 11.77 -19.68 -3.90
CA TYR A 56 12.94 -19.70 -3.00
C TYR A 56 14.26 -19.27 -3.67
N ARG A 57 14.24 -19.01 -4.98
CA ARG A 57 15.36 -18.36 -5.70
C ARG A 57 15.36 -16.84 -5.51
N HIS A 58 14.22 -16.25 -5.10
CA HIS A 58 14.02 -14.82 -4.97
C HIS A 58 13.64 -14.39 -3.55
N PHE A 59 12.91 -15.23 -2.83
CA PHE A 59 12.39 -14.95 -1.50
C PHE A 59 12.74 -16.10 -0.56
N ALA A 60 13.35 -15.79 0.58
CA ALA A 60 13.67 -16.80 1.60
C ALA A 60 12.40 -17.49 2.14
N ASP A 61 11.33 -16.73 2.29
CA ASP A 61 10.05 -17.19 2.82
C ASP A 61 8.90 -16.28 2.35
N LYS A 62 7.68 -16.52 2.87
CA LYS A 62 6.50 -15.69 2.61
C LYS A 62 6.68 -14.26 3.13
N GLU A 63 7.35 -14.10 4.26
CA GLU A 63 7.56 -12.78 4.87
C GLU A 63 8.43 -11.90 3.95
N ALA A 64 9.50 -12.46 3.38
CA ALA A 64 10.34 -11.76 2.40
C ALA A 64 9.56 -11.36 1.13
N LEU A 65 8.67 -12.23 0.63
CA LEU A 65 7.77 -11.89 -0.48
C LEU A 65 6.83 -10.73 -0.11
N LEU A 66 6.21 -10.79 1.08
CA LEU A 66 5.29 -9.74 1.54
C LEU A 66 6.03 -8.43 1.85
N ALA A 67 7.29 -8.48 2.30
CA ALA A 67 8.10 -7.29 2.53
C ALA A 67 8.34 -6.51 1.23
N GLU A 68 8.62 -7.19 0.12
CA GLU A 68 8.74 -6.53 -1.18
C GLU A 68 7.40 -6.02 -1.72
N VAL A 69 6.30 -6.75 -1.48
CA VAL A 69 4.96 -6.25 -1.82
C VAL A 69 4.63 -4.99 -1.01
N ALA A 70 4.96 -4.96 0.28
CA ALA A 70 4.78 -3.78 1.13
C ALA A 70 5.65 -2.59 0.67
N GLN A 71 6.88 -2.86 0.22
CA GLN A 71 7.75 -1.85 -0.38
C GLN A 71 7.08 -1.21 -1.61
N ASP A 72 6.64 -2.03 -2.58
CA ASP A 72 5.91 -1.54 -3.76
C ASP A 72 4.68 -0.69 -3.36
N GLY A 73 3.95 -1.14 -2.35
CA GLY A 73 2.79 -0.43 -1.81
C GLY A 73 3.14 0.93 -1.20
N ASN A 74 4.22 1.02 -0.42
CA ASN A 74 4.72 2.28 0.12
C ASN A 74 5.17 3.25 -0.98
N GLU A 75 5.87 2.76 -1.99
CA GLU A 75 6.31 3.55 -3.15
C GLU A 75 5.11 4.12 -3.92
N LEU A 76 4.08 3.29 -4.13
CA LEU A 76 2.83 3.70 -4.78
C LEU A 76 2.09 4.75 -3.94
N LEU A 77 1.89 4.52 -2.65
CA LEU A 77 1.27 5.47 -1.72
C LEU A 77 2.01 6.82 -1.74
N GLY A 78 3.33 6.80 -1.57
CA GLY A 78 4.13 8.02 -1.60
C GLY A 78 4.02 8.78 -2.93
N ALA A 79 3.98 8.06 -4.06
CA ALA A 79 3.81 8.66 -5.38
C ALA A 79 2.42 9.31 -5.55
N GLU A 80 1.36 8.66 -5.07
CA GLU A 80 -0.01 9.21 -5.13
C GLU A 80 -0.17 10.46 -4.27
N VAL A 81 0.36 10.45 -3.04
CA VAL A 81 0.36 11.61 -2.14
C VAL A 81 1.13 12.77 -2.77
N ARG A 82 2.36 12.55 -3.23
CA ARG A 82 3.17 13.60 -3.89
C ARG A 82 2.45 14.19 -5.11
N ARG A 83 1.81 13.35 -5.91
CA ARG A 83 1.05 13.80 -7.10
C ARG A 83 -0.16 14.65 -6.72
N ALA A 84 -0.86 14.32 -5.64
CA ALA A 84 -2.00 15.09 -5.15
C ALA A 84 -1.56 16.47 -4.64
N VAL A 85 -0.54 16.51 -3.79
CA VAL A 85 0.02 17.74 -3.22
C VAL A 85 0.57 18.69 -4.29
N ALA A 86 1.20 18.16 -5.34
CA ALA A 86 1.77 18.97 -6.42
C ALA A 86 0.73 19.72 -7.28
N ARG A 87 -0.57 19.42 -7.12
CA ARG A 87 -1.66 20.04 -7.89
C ARG A 87 -2.25 21.30 -7.25
N VAL A 88 -1.86 21.58 -6.03
CA VAL A 88 -2.39 22.71 -5.23
C VAL A 88 -1.26 23.57 -4.68
N GLU A 89 -1.52 24.85 -4.46
CA GLU A 89 -0.51 25.79 -3.97
C GLU A 89 -0.67 26.08 -2.47
N ASP A 90 -1.92 26.20 -2.00
CA ASP A 90 -2.22 26.51 -0.60
C ASP A 90 -1.77 25.38 0.33
N LEU A 91 -1.07 25.74 1.41
CA LEU A 91 -0.46 24.78 2.33
C LEU A 91 -1.51 23.95 3.09
N ALA A 92 -2.62 24.58 3.48
CA ALA A 92 -3.71 23.89 4.16
C ALA A 92 -4.38 22.88 3.22
N GLU A 93 -4.62 23.29 1.99
CA GLU A 93 -5.18 22.45 0.95
C GLU A 93 -4.23 21.28 0.59
N LYS A 94 -2.90 21.49 0.55
CA LYS A 94 -1.91 20.43 0.39
C LYS A 94 -2.05 19.35 1.46
N MET A 95 -2.26 19.75 2.70
CA MET A 95 -2.44 18.82 3.83
C MET A 95 -3.72 17.99 3.66
N ILE A 96 -4.83 18.63 3.25
CA ILE A 96 -6.10 17.95 2.98
C ILE A 96 -5.95 16.98 1.81
N GLU A 97 -5.35 17.41 0.68
CA GLU A 97 -5.15 16.55 -0.48
C GLU A 97 -4.20 15.37 -0.21
N ALA A 98 -3.19 15.55 0.65
CA ALA A 98 -2.36 14.45 1.13
C ALA A 98 -3.21 13.41 1.88
N GLY A 99 -4.08 13.84 2.78
CA GLY A 99 -5.02 12.98 3.51
C GLY A 99 -6.00 12.28 2.57
N MET A 100 -6.61 13.02 1.64
CA MET A 100 -7.53 12.44 0.66
C MET A 100 -6.84 11.42 -0.27
N ALA A 101 -5.58 11.67 -0.67
CA ALA A 101 -4.79 10.72 -1.46
C ALA A 101 -4.51 9.44 -0.67
N TYR A 102 -4.19 9.56 0.61
CA TYR A 102 -4.04 8.39 1.51
C TYR A 102 -5.33 7.55 1.58
N LEU A 103 -6.49 8.20 1.76
CA LEU A 103 -7.79 7.52 1.81
C LEU A 103 -8.12 6.83 0.47
N ARG A 104 -7.86 7.51 -0.65
CA ARG A 104 -8.04 6.94 -2.00
C ARG A 104 -7.15 5.72 -2.21
N PHE A 105 -5.88 5.79 -1.78
CA PHE A 105 -4.97 4.65 -1.83
C PHE A 105 -5.50 3.48 -0.99
N ALA A 106 -5.88 3.71 0.25
CA ALA A 106 -6.35 2.66 1.16
C ALA A 106 -7.56 1.89 0.58
N VAL A 107 -8.52 2.59 -0.01
CA VAL A 107 -9.72 1.97 -0.59
C VAL A 107 -9.44 1.39 -1.98
N GLY A 108 -8.67 2.08 -2.82
CA GLY A 108 -8.35 1.65 -4.18
C GLY A 108 -7.36 0.48 -4.24
N HIS A 109 -6.49 0.37 -3.23
CA HIS A 109 -5.42 -0.62 -3.11
C HIS A 109 -5.47 -1.32 -1.74
N ALA A 110 -6.67 -1.81 -1.37
CA ALA A 110 -6.91 -2.42 -0.06
C ALA A 110 -6.03 -3.65 0.23
N ASP A 111 -5.60 -4.36 -0.80
CA ASP A 111 -4.64 -5.46 -0.74
C ASP A 111 -3.23 -4.99 -0.34
N TYR A 112 -2.71 -3.93 -0.96
CA TYR A 112 -1.46 -3.30 -0.54
C TYR A 112 -1.56 -2.73 0.87
N PHE A 113 -2.66 -2.03 1.18
CA PHE A 113 -2.91 -1.48 2.51
C PHE A 113 -2.88 -2.59 3.59
N ALA A 114 -3.51 -3.73 3.33
CA ALA A 114 -3.49 -4.87 4.23
C ALA A 114 -2.06 -5.44 4.42
N VAL A 115 -1.25 -5.53 3.35
CA VAL A 115 0.14 -6.01 3.48
C VAL A 115 0.98 -5.03 4.29
N ILE A 116 0.90 -3.72 4.03
CA ILE A 116 1.70 -2.69 4.72
C ILE A 116 1.42 -2.68 6.23
N PHE A 117 0.13 -2.79 6.63
CA PHE A 117 -0.28 -2.51 8.02
C PHE A 117 -0.75 -3.73 8.81
N GLN A 118 -1.16 -4.83 8.16
CA GLN A 118 -1.76 -5.98 8.84
C GLN A 118 -0.95 -7.27 8.71
N ALA A 119 0.07 -7.33 7.84
CA ALA A 119 0.91 -8.53 7.68
C ALA A 119 1.80 -8.80 8.90
N GLY A 120 2.07 -7.81 9.73
CA GLY A 120 2.93 -7.94 10.92
C GLY A 120 4.41 -8.07 10.57
N LEU A 121 4.85 -7.38 9.52
CA LEU A 121 6.24 -7.40 9.05
C LEU A 121 7.16 -6.67 10.01
N ASP A 122 8.29 -7.28 10.34
CA ASP A 122 9.38 -6.61 11.06
C ASP A 122 10.19 -5.74 10.09
N LYS A 123 9.92 -4.43 10.11
CA LYS A 123 10.59 -3.48 9.21
C LYS A 123 12.11 -3.43 9.44
N GLY A 124 12.58 -3.66 10.69
CA GLY A 124 14.01 -3.69 11.00
C GLY A 124 14.77 -4.84 10.31
N LYS A 125 14.06 -5.92 9.96
CA LYS A 125 14.60 -7.06 9.21
C LYS A 125 14.75 -6.77 7.70
N TYR A 126 14.01 -5.77 7.17
CA TYR A 126 13.97 -5.44 5.74
C TYR A 126 14.28 -3.95 5.53
N PRO A 127 15.57 -3.57 5.37
CA PRO A 127 16.00 -2.16 5.26
C PRO A 127 15.31 -1.38 4.14
N GLU A 128 15.06 -2.02 2.99
CA GLU A 128 14.37 -1.37 1.86
C GLU A 128 12.89 -1.09 2.15
N LEU A 129 12.22 -1.97 2.90
CA LEU A 129 10.87 -1.74 3.39
C LEU A 129 10.84 -0.57 4.38
N GLU A 130 11.80 -0.51 5.30
CA GLU A 130 11.92 0.60 6.25
C GLU A 130 12.15 1.92 5.52
N ARG A 131 13.06 1.94 4.53
CA ARG A 131 13.34 3.11 3.68
C ARG A 131 12.09 3.58 2.94
N SER A 132 11.39 2.67 2.23
CA SER A 132 10.18 3.01 1.49
C SER A 132 9.05 3.54 2.39
N ALA A 133 8.91 3.00 3.62
CA ALA A 133 7.94 3.50 4.59
C ALA A 133 8.28 4.93 5.06
N ARG A 134 9.56 5.24 5.29
CA ARG A 134 10.01 6.60 5.62
C ARG A 134 9.78 7.57 4.47
N GLU A 135 10.06 7.15 3.23
CA GLU A 135 9.83 7.97 2.02
C GLU A 135 8.33 8.24 1.79
N ALA A 136 7.46 7.26 2.04
CA ALA A 136 6.01 7.47 1.96
C ALA A 136 5.51 8.47 3.00
N PHE A 137 6.12 8.51 4.21
CA PHE A 137 5.77 9.44 5.27
C PHE A 137 6.39 10.84 5.08
N ALA A 138 7.45 10.98 4.29
CA ALA A 138 8.23 12.21 4.16
C ALA A 138 7.38 13.42 3.73
N THR A 139 6.46 13.25 2.77
CA THR A 139 5.62 14.36 2.27
C THR A 139 4.75 14.96 3.38
N ILE A 140 4.12 14.14 4.22
CA ILE A 140 3.29 14.66 5.32
C ILE A 140 4.15 15.30 6.41
N LEU A 141 5.35 14.77 6.64
CA LEU A 141 6.31 15.37 7.57
C LEU A 141 6.76 16.74 7.08
N ASP A 142 7.16 16.88 5.82
CA ASP A 142 7.61 18.14 5.22
C ASP A 142 6.51 19.21 5.23
N LEU A 143 5.26 18.85 4.93
CA LEU A 143 4.12 19.75 5.05
C LEU A 143 3.90 20.17 6.50
N SER A 144 3.94 19.24 7.44
CA SER A 144 3.74 19.52 8.86
C SER A 144 4.81 20.44 9.45
N MET A 145 6.06 20.32 8.97
CA MET A 145 7.16 21.23 9.35
C MET A 145 6.91 22.68 8.93
N GLN A 146 6.14 22.92 7.88
CA GLN A 146 5.83 24.27 7.42
C GLN A 146 4.74 24.96 8.27
N PHE A 147 3.90 24.21 8.97
CA PHE A 147 2.91 24.75 9.91
C PHE A 147 3.50 25.09 11.28
N GLU A 148 4.62 24.50 11.65
CA GLU A 148 5.10 24.52 13.02
C GLU A 148 6.43 25.23 13.17
N LYS A 149 6.62 25.89 14.34
CA LYS A 149 7.85 26.64 14.64
C LYS A 149 9.04 25.77 15.04
N THR A 150 8.81 24.52 15.42
CA THR A 150 9.86 23.61 15.89
C THR A 150 9.75 22.24 15.24
N PRO A 151 10.88 21.58 14.97
CA PRO A 151 10.87 20.21 14.39
C PRO A 151 10.08 19.21 15.21
N LYS A 152 10.11 19.34 16.54
CA LYS A 152 9.36 18.47 17.46
C LYS A 152 7.85 18.57 17.18
N ARG A 153 7.31 19.80 17.11
CA ARG A 153 5.88 20.02 16.85
C ARG A 153 5.48 19.61 15.44
N GLY A 154 6.36 19.82 14.46
CA GLY A 154 6.14 19.35 13.09
C GLY A 154 6.00 17.82 13.04
N LEU A 155 6.86 17.10 13.76
CA LEU A 155 6.75 15.64 13.87
C LEU A 155 5.47 15.20 14.60
N GLU A 156 5.12 15.84 15.72
CA GLU A 156 3.87 15.57 16.46
C GLU A 156 2.64 15.77 15.58
N ARG A 157 2.59 16.87 14.79
CA ARG A 157 1.53 17.14 13.80
C ARG A 157 1.47 16.07 12.73
N ALA A 158 2.62 15.68 12.16
CA ALA A 158 2.67 14.67 11.09
C ALA A 158 2.14 13.32 11.57
N VAL A 159 2.54 12.89 12.78
CA VAL A 159 2.06 11.64 13.38
C VAL A 159 0.57 11.73 13.70
N GLY A 160 0.08 12.87 14.21
CA GLY A 160 -1.35 13.09 14.46
C GLY A 160 -2.19 13.04 13.19
N ALA A 161 -1.74 13.72 12.13
CA ALA A 161 -2.40 13.69 10.82
C ALA A 161 -2.42 12.28 10.23
N TRP A 162 -1.31 11.55 10.32
CA TRP A 162 -1.25 10.17 9.87
C TRP A 162 -2.19 9.26 10.67
N ALA A 163 -2.22 9.38 12.01
CA ALA A 163 -3.13 8.60 12.86
C ALA A 163 -4.60 8.84 12.50
N LEU A 164 -4.97 10.11 12.21
CA LEU A 164 -6.32 10.46 11.77
C LEU A 164 -6.68 9.78 10.45
N VAL A 165 -5.88 9.96 9.39
CA VAL A 165 -6.20 9.40 8.08
C VAL A 165 -6.14 7.87 8.08
N HIS A 166 -5.24 7.28 8.86
CA HIS A 166 -5.17 5.84 9.02
C HIS A 166 -6.40 5.27 9.74
N GLY A 167 -6.85 5.94 10.80
CA GLY A 167 -8.09 5.59 11.50
C GLY A 167 -9.31 5.68 10.59
N LEU A 168 -9.45 6.78 9.83
CA LEU A 168 -10.54 6.94 8.86
C LEU A 168 -10.49 5.87 7.76
N ALA A 169 -9.31 5.57 7.22
CA ALA A 169 -9.13 4.53 6.21
C ALA A 169 -9.57 3.15 6.73
N THR A 170 -9.14 2.80 7.94
CA THR A 170 -9.51 1.53 8.59
C THR A 170 -11.02 1.45 8.82
N LEU A 171 -11.62 2.49 9.40
CA LEU A 171 -13.07 2.55 9.63
C LEU A 171 -13.87 2.48 8.32
N GLU A 172 -13.40 3.12 7.24
CA GLU A 172 -14.07 3.04 5.94
C GLU A 172 -13.99 1.62 5.34
N LEU A 173 -12.82 0.97 5.40
CA LEU A 173 -12.64 -0.39 4.92
C LEU A 173 -13.45 -1.42 5.70
N GLU A 174 -13.61 -1.23 7.00
CA GLU A 174 -14.40 -2.10 7.89
C GLU A 174 -15.90 -1.76 7.89
N GLY A 175 -16.32 -0.69 7.21
CA GLY A 175 -17.71 -0.24 7.18
C GLY A 175 -18.14 0.54 8.42
N GLY A 176 -17.21 0.88 9.32
CA GLY A 176 -17.48 1.63 10.56
C GLY A 176 -18.00 3.05 10.30
N ILE A 177 -17.50 3.72 9.26
CA ILE A 177 -18.00 5.06 8.87
C ILE A 177 -19.48 5.00 8.47
N ALA A 178 -19.88 3.97 7.71
CA ALA A 178 -21.26 3.82 7.25
C ALA A 178 -22.29 3.60 8.38
N MET A 179 -21.85 3.15 9.55
CA MET A 179 -22.69 3.05 10.74
C MET A 179 -22.93 4.42 11.41
N ALA A 180 -21.91 5.30 11.36
CA ALA A 180 -21.93 6.57 12.07
C ALA A 180 -22.53 7.70 11.23
N MET A 181 -22.41 7.65 9.90
CA MET A 181 -22.90 8.71 9.00
C MET A 181 -23.33 8.14 7.64
N PRO A 182 -24.28 8.80 6.94
CA PRO A 182 -24.74 8.33 5.63
C PRO A 182 -23.59 8.21 4.62
N ARG A 183 -23.46 7.03 4.02
CA ARG A 183 -22.47 6.78 3.00
C ARG A 183 -22.80 7.56 1.73
N LYS A 184 -21.85 8.33 1.22
CA LYS A 184 -21.94 8.99 -0.08
C LYS A 184 -21.05 8.24 -1.10
N PRO A 185 -21.36 8.31 -2.40
CA PRO A 185 -20.46 7.79 -3.43
C PRO A 185 -19.09 8.47 -3.32
N GLY A 186 -18.04 7.66 -3.43
CA GLY A 186 -16.67 8.15 -3.28
C GLY A 186 -16.28 8.44 -1.83
N LEU A 187 -15.16 9.16 -1.65
CA LEU A 187 -14.57 9.48 -0.34
C LEU A 187 -14.74 10.96 0.07
N GLU A 188 -15.42 11.77 -0.74
CA GLU A 188 -15.55 13.21 -0.52
C GLU A 188 -16.30 13.56 0.78
N HIS A 189 -17.10 12.64 1.31
CA HIS A 189 -17.75 12.80 2.62
C HIS A 189 -16.75 12.77 3.79
N LEU A 190 -15.53 12.27 3.59
CA LEU A 190 -14.47 12.26 4.61
C LEU A 190 -13.64 13.55 4.64
N ARG A 191 -13.70 14.35 3.56
CA ARG A 191 -12.96 15.62 3.47
C ARG A 191 -13.30 16.59 4.61
N PRO A 192 -14.58 16.85 4.97
CA PRO A 192 -14.92 17.72 6.10
C PRO A 192 -14.37 17.25 7.44
N LEU A 193 -14.17 15.93 7.62
CA LEU A 193 -13.54 15.40 8.82
C LEU A 193 -12.07 15.77 8.88
N LEU A 194 -11.34 15.69 7.76
CA LEU A 194 -9.95 16.14 7.70
C LEU A 194 -9.84 17.65 7.96
N GLU A 195 -10.71 18.45 7.35
CA GLU A 195 -10.75 19.91 7.54
C GLU A 195 -11.01 20.31 9.00
N SER A 196 -11.92 19.60 9.68
CA SER A 196 -12.26 19.86 11.07
C SER A 196 -11.19 19.49 12.09
N PHE A 197 -10.50 18.34 11.87
CA PHE A 197 -9.56 17.83 12.86
C PHE A 197 -8.10 18.25 12.62
N LEU A 198 -7.73 18.65 11.42
CA LEU A 198 -6.38 19.12 11.16
C LEU A 198 -6.15 20.57 11.59
N ASP A 199 -7.21 21.28 12.00
CA ASP A 199 -7.17 22.67 12.44
C ASP A 199 -6.35 23.59 11.51
N ILE A 200 -6.67 23.48 10.20
CA ILE A 200 -5.85 24.09 9.15
C ILE A 200 -6.34 25.48 8.78
N ARG A 201 -7.48 25.93 9.34
CA ARG A 201 -8.17 27.17 8.98
C ARG A 201 -8.11 28.28 10.05
N SER A 202 -7.13 28.23 10.96
CA SER A 202 -6.92 29.32 11.94
C SER A 202 -5.82 30.27 11.51
#